data_0c05d3e56433c4be1c2817044d72834e
#
_entry.id   0c05d3e56433c4be1c2817044d72834e
#
_cell.length_a   1.000
_cell.length_b   1.000
_cell.length_c   1.000
_cell.angle_alpha   90.00
_cell.angle_beta   90.00
_cell.angle_gamma   90.00
#
_symmetry.space_group_name_H-M   'P 1'
#
loop_
_entity.id
_entity.type
_entity.pdbx_description
1 polymer ?
#
loop_
_entity_poly.entity_id
_entity_poly.type
_entity_poly.pdbx_seq_one_letter_code
_entity_poly.pdbx_strand_id
1 'polypeptide(L)' 'MAQFVLTLRQDVNRPNGFHLDKGAVFTINIPAMGITPNNLFNNSRCKGPLIQQLRVNGIDLPQSDILYTNKGSWDVKMI' A
#
# COMPACT_ATOMS: atom_id res chain seq x y z
N MET A 1 -7.98 -3.52 15.00
CA MET A 1 -7.43 -2.64 13.94
C MET A 1 -5.94 -2.85 13.84
N ALA A 2 -5.45 -3.05 12.65
CA ALA A 2 -4.02 -3.21 12.40
C ALA A 2 -3.45 -1.95 11.75
N GLN A 3 -2.27 -1.55 12.18
CA GLN A 3 -1.56 -0.39 11.64
C GLN A 3 -0.26 -0.87 11.01
N PHE A 4 0.01 -0.42 9.79
CA PHE A 4 1.19 -0.81 9.03
C PHE A 4 1.95 0.39 8.52
N VAL A 5 3.27 0.24 8.43
CA VAL A 5 4.14 1.19 7.74
C VAL A 5 4.61 0.55 6.45
N LEU A 6 4.36 1.22 5.33
CA LEU A 6 4.76 0.78 4.00
C LEU A 6 5.90 1.68 3.52
N THR A 7 7.04 1.08 3.20
CA THR A 7 8.18 1.79 2.64
C THR A 7 8.37 1.35 1.20
N LEU A 8 8.39 2.30 0.28
CA LEU A 8 8.52 2.01 -1.15
C LEU A 8 9.91 1.48 -1.47
N ARG A 9 9.98 0.36 -2.20
CA ARG A 9 11.23 -0.35 -2.46
C ARG A 9 11.96 0.11 -3.70
N GLN A 10 11.30 0.87 -4.58
CA GLN A 10 11.89 1.37 -5.83
C GLN A 10 11.15 2.62 -6.29
N ASP A 11 11.81 3.39 -7.18
CA ASP A 11 11.18 4.57 -7.76
C ASP A 11 9.98 4.16 -8.61
N VAL A 12 8.94 4.99 -8.57
CA VAL A 12 7.71 4.77 -9.33
C VAL A 12 7.44 5.97 -10.22
N ASN A 13 7.26 5.72 -11.51
CA ASN A 13 6.86 6.73 -12.49
C ASN A 13 5.66 6.22 -13.27
N ARG A 14 4.69 7.08 -13.49
CA ARG A 14 3.49 6.76 -14.27
C ARG A 14 3.29 7.76 -15.40
N PRO A 15 2.66 7.35 -16.52
CA PRO A 15 2.47 8.24 -17.67
C PRO A 15 1.70 9.51 -17.37
N ASN A 16 0.84 9.52 -16.35
CA ASN A 16 0.05 10.68 -15.96
C ASN A 16 0.85 11.72 -15.15
N GLY A 17 2.16 11.57 -15.02
CA GLY A 17 3.00 12.47 -14.24
C GLY A 17 3.14 12.10 -12.78
N PHE A 18 2.50 11.03 -12.32
CA PHE A 18 2.64 10.57 -10.96
C PHE A 18 4.04 10.00 -10.72
N HIS A 19 4.67 10.41 -9.63
CA HIS A 19 6.03 9.99 -9.29
C HIS A 19 6.17 9.79 -7.78
N LEU A 20 6.83 8.71 -7.39
CA LEU A 20 7.25 8.47 -6.01
C LEU A 20 8.71 8.03 -6.00
N ASP A 21 9.47 8.53 -5.03
CA ASP A 21 10.85 8.15 -4.84
C ASP A 21 10.95 6.90 -3.97
N LYS A 22 11.95 6.07 -4.25
CA LYS A 22 12.32 4.96 -3.37
C LYS A 22 12.51 5.46 -1.94
N GLY A 23 11.97 4.74 -0.98
CA GLY A 23 12.06 5.11 0.42
C GLY A 23 10.89 5.94 0.92
N ALA A 24 9.94 6.30 0.06
CA ALA A 24 8.71 6.97 0.49
C ALA A 24 7.97 6.10 1.50
N VAL A 25 7.50 6.69 2.59
CA VAL A 25 6.89 5.98 3.71
C VAL A 25 5.44 6.42 3.87
N PHE A 26 4.56 5.41 4.02
CA PHE A 26 3.13 5.64 4.25
C PHE A 26 2.67 4.80 5.44
N THR A 27 1.85 5.40 6.29
CA THR A 27 1.23 4.69 7.41
C THR A 27 -0.24 4.46 7.08
N ILE A 28 -0.70 3.23 7.21
CA ILE A 28 -2.09 2.87 6.91
C ILE A 28 -2.71 2.12 8.07
N ASN A 29 -4.03 2.25 8.21
CA ASN A 29 -4.84 1.56 9.21
C ASN A 29 -5.82 0.63 8.50
N ILE A 30 -5.82 -0.64 8.87
CA ILE A 30 -6.73 -1.63 8.29
C ILE A 30 -7.70 -2.09 9.37
N PRO A 31 -9.00 -1.84 9.23
CA PRO A 31 -9.99 -2.18 10.25
C PRO A 31 -10.40 -3.66 10.15
N ALA A 32 -9.43 -4.56 10.26
CA ALA A 32 -9.66 -6.00 10.22
C ALA A 32 -8.72 -6.69 11.21
N MET A 33 -9.14 -7.85 11.71
CA MET A 33 -8.36 -8.65 12.64
C MET A 33 -7.61 -9.74 11.89
N GLY A 34 -6.50 -10.20 12.47
CA GLY A 34 -5.72 -11.30 11.90
C GLY A 34 -4.90 -10.94 10.68
N ILE A 35 -4.68 -9.65 10.43
CA ILE A 35 -3.90 -9.20 9.28
C ILE A 35 -2.44 -9.06 9.68
N THR A 36 -1.56 -9.62 8.88
CA THR A 36 -0.10 -9.56 9.06
C THR A 36 0.55 -8.93 7.84
N PRO A 37 1.83 -8.50 7.92
CA PRO A 37 2.53 -8.01 6.73
C PRO A 37 2.53 -9.02 5.58
N ASN A 38 2.51 -10.31 5.88
CA ASN A 38 2.55 -11.35 4.85
C ASN A 38 1.24 -11.48 4.09
N ASN A 39 0.10 -11.21 4.73
CA ASN A 39 -1.20 -11.41 4.08
C ASN A 39 -1.93 -10.12 3.72
N LEU A 40 -1.37 -8.96 4.05
CA LEU A 40 -2.01 -7.67 3.80
C LEU A 40 -2.45 -7.50 2.35
N PHE A 41 -1.59 -7.85 1.39
CA PHE A 41 -1.88 -7.71 -0.03
C PHE A 41 -2.61 -8.90 -0.64
N ASN A 42 -2.68 -10.02 0.08
CA ASN A 42 -3.30 -11.26 -0.39
C ASN A 42 -4.70 -11.47 0.16
N ASN A 43 -5.10 -10.67 1.13
CA ASN A 43 -6.39 -10.83 1.79
C ASN A 43 -7.44 -9.96 1.11
N SER A 44 -8.47 -10.58 0.52
CA SER A 44 -9.51 -9.86 -0.21
C SER A 44 -10.29 -8.87 0.67
N ARG A 45 -10.36 -9.12 1.97
CA ARG A 45 -11.05 -8.20 2.91
C ARG A 45 -10.27 -6.91 3.13
N CYS A 46 -8.96 -6.92 2.87
CA CYS A 46 -8.11 -5.75 3.04
C CYS A 46 -8.00 -4.89 1.79
N LYS A 47 -8.39 -5.42 0.64
CA LYS A 47 -8.16 -4.76 -0.64
C LYS A 47 -8.78 -3.37 -0.71
N GLY A 48 -10.06 -3.23 -0.35
CA GLY A 48 -10.73 -1.94 -0.34
C GLY A 48 -10.11 -0.96 0.63
N PRO A 49 -9.98 -1.31 1.92
CA PRO A 49 -9.34 -0.43 2.91
C PRO A 49 -7.91 -0.06 2.55
N LEU A 50 -7.11 -0.99 2.03
CA LEU A 50 -5.73 -0.73 1.61
C LEU A 50 -5.68 0.33 0.51
N ILE A 51 -6.47 0.16 -0.54
CA ILE A 51 -6.52 1.12 -1.65
C ILE A 51 -6.98 2.48 -1.16
N GLN A 52 -8.02 2.52 -0.34
CA GLN A 52 -8.54 3.78 0.20
C GLN A 52 -7.50 4.51 1.02
N GLN A 53 -6.79 3.81 1.90
CA GLN A 53 -5.75 4.41 2.74
C GLN A 53 -4.61 4.97 1.89
N LEU A 54 -4.18 4.25 0.87
CA LEU A 54 -3.13 4.74 -0.02
C LEU A 54 -3.60 5.95 -0.82
N ARG A 55 -4.85 5.98 -1.26
CA ARG A 55 -5.41 7.15 -1.96
C ARG A 55 -5.46 8.38 -1.07
N VAL A 56 -5.84 8.20 0.19
CA VAL A 56 -5.85 9.29 1.18
C VAL A 56 -4.44 9.85 1.38
N ASN A 57 -3.42 9.01 1.25
CA ASN A 57 -2.02 9.43 1.35
C ASN A 57 -1.46 10.00 0.05
N GLY A 58 -2.28 10.18 -0.97
CA GLY A 58 -1.86 10.82 -2.22
C GLY A 58 -1.58 9.88 -3.38
N ILE A 59 -1.75 8.57 -3.19
CA ILE A 59 -1.55 7.60 -4.27
C ILE A 59 -2.89 7.34 -4.94
N ASP A 60 -3.23 8.15 -5.94
CA ASP A 60 -4.49 8.05 -6.68
C ASP A 60 -4.23 7.44 -8.06
N LEU A 61 -4.32 6.12 -8.13
CA LEU A 61 -4.03 5.33 -9.31
C LEU A 61 -5.19 4.34 -9.56
N PRO A 62 -5.27 3.74 -10.77
CA PRO A 62 -6.26 2.68 -11.02
C PRO A 62 -6.10 1.52 -10.03
N GLN A 63 -7.20 0.85 -9.69
CA GLN A 63 -7.20 -0.25 -8.72
C GLN A 63 -6.28 -1.40 -9.11
N SER A 64 -6.01 -1.57 -10.39
CA SER A 64 -5.13 -2.63 -10.89
C SER A 64 -3.66 -2.28 -10.81
N ASP A 65 -3.30 -1.08 -10.36
CA ASP A 65 -1.90 -0.67 -10.25
C ASP A 65 -1.16 -1.59 -9.28
N ILE A 66 0.10 -1.91 -9.60
CA ILE A 66 0.91 -2.81 -8.78
C ILE A 66 1.16 -2.26 -7.37
N LEU A 67 1.08 -0.95 -7.17
CA LEU A 67 1.21 -0.38 -5.82
C LEU A 67 0.09 -0.83 -4.89
N TYR A 68 -1.06 -1.22 -5.43
CA TYR A 68 -2.17 -1.72 -4.63
C TYR A 68 -2.23 -3.25 -4.56
N THR A 69 -1.57 -3.94 -5.50
CA THR A 69 -1.77 -5.38 -5.67
C THR A 69 -0.53 -6.22 -5.42
N ASN A 70 0.65 -5.62 -5.49
CA ASN A 70 1.91 -6.35 -5.40
C ASN A 70 2.66 -6.01 -4.12
N LYS A 71 2.73 -6.97 -3.20
CA LYS A 71 3.49 -6.86 -1.97
C LYS A 71 4.96 -6.54 -2.23
N GLY A 72 5.52 -7.00 -3.36
CA GLY A 72 6.91 -6.78 -3.72
C GLY A 72 7.29 -5.33 -3.95
N SER A 73 6.31 -4.44 -4.12
CA SER A 73 6.56 -3.00 -4.26
C SER A 73 6.89 -2.33 -2.92
N TRP A 74 6.59 -2.98 -1.81
CA TRP A 74 6.65 -2.39 -0.48
C TRP A 74 7.46 -3.23 0.49
N ASP A 75 8.12 -2.54 1.43
CA ASP A 75 8.62 -3.15 2.66
C ASP A 75 7.55 -2.87 3.72
N VAL A 76 6.86 -3.91 4.18
CA VAL A 76 5.69 -3.79 5.06
C VAL A 76 6.09 -4.16 6.48
N LYS A 77 5.81 -3.25 7.42
CA LYS A 77 6.02 -3.50 8.84
C LYS A 77 4.73 -3.22 9.60
N MET A 78 4.43 -4.07 10.58
CA MET A 78 3.31 -3.85 11.49
C MET A 78 3.79 -3.08 12.72
N ILE A 79 3.01 -2.10 13.10
CA ILE A 79 3.27 -1.34 14.33
C ILE A 79 2.53 -1.96 15.50
#